data_5bcc0b076a4abf15022ae969060acf61
#
_entry.id   5bcc0b076a4abf15022ae969060acf61
#
_cell.length_a   1.000
_cell.length_b   1.000
_cell.length_c   1.000
_cell.angle_alpha   90.00
_cell.angle_beta   90.00
_cell.angle_gamma   90.00
#
_symmetry.space_group_name_H-M   'P 1'
#
loop_
_entity.id
_entity.type
_entity.pdbx_description
1 polymer ?
#
loop_
_entity_poly.entity_id
_entity_poly.type
_entity_poly.pdbx_seq_one_letter_code
_entity_poly.pdbx_strand_id
1 'polypeptide(L)'
;QGRSRISEVASSTGIPASNVKSYVDKLASLGIVERELPLNETSNKRAVYLLSDQMFRFWYKFVPQNIGLIQNDMAEMAYKRIEPYLSDYMGTVFELICRQCVYELARAGQLDVVPATVGRWWGTDNRTHTQEEIDLIVDDGDGAVCGMQMAQ
;
A
#
# COMPACT_ATOMS: atom_id res chain seq x y z
N GLN A 1 0.25 6.72 -7.20
CA GLN A 1 0.92 6.06 -6.07
C GLN A 1 -0.12 5.84 -4.97
N GLY A 2 -0.28 4.61 -4.51
CA GLY A 2 -1.35 4.26 -3.56
C GLY A 2 -1.00 4.52 -2.09
N ARG A 3 0.24 4.91 -1.78
CA ARG A 3 0.75 5.16 -0.43
C ARG A 3 1.37 6.55 -0.37
N SER A 4 1.16 7.27 0.73
CA SER A 4 1.68 8.64 0.88
C SER A 4 2.02 8.94 2.33
N ARG A 5 3.06 9.76 2.51
CA ARG A 5 3.39 10.34 3.81
C ARG A 5 2.58 11.60 4.05
N ILE A 6 2.35 11.97 5.30
CA ILE A 6 1.64 13.22 5.66
C ILE A 6 2.33 14.44 5.03
N SER A 7 3.68 14.47 5.00
CA SER A 7 4.44 15.56 4.38
C SER A 7 4.19 15.67 2.88
N GLU A 8 4.08 14.55 2.17
CA GLU A 8 3.82 14.52 0.73
C GLU A 8 2.40 15.02 0.42
N VAL A 9 1.41 14.57 1.21
CA VAL A 9 0.03 15.05 1.09
C VAL A 9 -0.04 16.55 1.38
N ALA A 10 0.62 17.03 2.43
CA ALA A 10 0.67 18.44 2.78
C ALA A 10 1.28 19.28 1.63
N SER A 11 2.41 18.82 1.07
CA SER A 11 3.07 19.51 -0.04
C SER A 11 2.20 19.54 -1.31
N SER A 12 1.51 18.46 -1.63
CA SER A 12 0.69 18.36 -2.84
C SER A 12 -0.63 19.13 -2.74
N THR A 13 -1.18 19.29 -1.53
CA THR A 13 -2.49 19.94 -1.32
C THR A 13 -2.38 21.38 -0.84
N GLY A 14 -1.19 21.81 -0.39
CA GLY A 14 -1.01 23.11 0.26
C GLY A 14 -1.63 23.22 1.66
N ILE A 15 -2.11 22.11 2.22
CA ILE A 15 -2.70 22.06 3.57
C ILE A 15 -1.60 21.87 4.61
N PRO A 16 -1.60 22.62 5.73
CA PRO A 16 -0.62 22.40 6.80
C PRO A 16 -0.59 20.95 7.29
N ALA A 17 0.59 20.40 7.52
CA ALA A 17 0.77 18.99 7.90
C ALA A 17 0.01 18.59 9.17
N SER A 18 -0.17 19.53 10.13
CA SER A 18 -0.98 19.32 11.33
C SER A 18 -2.45 19.04 11.00
N ASN A 19 -3.00 19.78 10.03
CA ASN A 19 -4.38 19.59 9.59
C ASN A 19 -4.53 18.31 8.78
N VAL A 20 -3.58 18.02 7.87
CA VAL A 20 -3.54 16.75 7.14
C VAL A 20 -3.54 15.59 8.12
N LYS A 21 -2.69 15.63 9.16
CA LYS A 21 -2.66 14.60 10.20
C LYS A 21 -4.02 14.41 10.85
N SER A 22 -4.69 15.48 11.25
CA SER A 22 -6.01 15.41 11.87
C SER A 22 -7.06 14.76 10.94
N TYR A 23 -7.03 15.06 9.64
CA TYR A 23 -7.94 14.46 8.68
C TYR A 23 -7.63 12.97 8.48
N VAL A 24 -6.37 12.62 8.35
CA VAL A 24 -5.92 11.23 8.18
C VAL A 24 -6.27 10.40 9.42
N ASP A 25 -6.07 10.93 10.63
CA ASP A 25 -6.43 10.24 11.88
C ASP A 25 -7.95 9.96 11.94
N LYS A 26 -8.80 10.91 11.48
CA LYS A 26 -10.25 10.70 11.38
C LYS A 26 -10.61 9.64 10.35
N LEU A 27 -9.99 9.67 9.16
CA LEU A 27 -10.21 8.67 8.13
C LEU A 27 -9.75 7.28 8.58
N ALA A 28 -8.66 7.21 9.33
CA ALA A 28 -8.17 5.97 9.92
C ALA A 28 -9.14 5.43 10.98
N SER A 29 -9.73 6.29 11.82
CA SER A 29 -10.74 5.86 12.81
C SER A 29 -12.03 5.33 12.16
N LEU A 30 -12.31 5.73 10.92
CA LEU A 30 -13.43 5.23 10.12
C LEU A 30 -13.06 3.99 9.27
N GLY A 31 -11.82 3.50 9.34
CA GLY A 31 -11.34 2.37 8.55
C GLY A 31 -11.19 2.66 7.03
N ILE A 32 -11.27 3.93 6.62
CA ILE A 32 -11.11 4.33 5.20
C ILE A 32 -9.64 4.38 4.80
N VAL A 33 -8.79 4.76 5.74
CA VAL A 33 -7.34 4.84 5.57
C VAL A 33 -6.68 3.95 6.61
N GLU A 34 -5.69 3.21 6.22
CA GLU A 34 -4.83 2.48 7.13
C GLU A 34 -3.42 3.10 7.18
N ARG A 35 -2.79 2.96 8.33
CA ARG A 35 -1.40 3.35 8.55
C ARG A 35 -0.53 2.12 8.49
N GLU A 36 0.45 2.14 7.62
CA GLU A 36 1.46 1.10 7.49
C GLU A 36 2.82 1.60 7.99
N LEU A 37 3.52 0.75 8.73
CA LEU A 37 4.89 0.96 9.20
C LEU A 37 5.78 -0.12 8.60
N PRO A 38 7.08 0.15 8.40
CA PRO A 38 8.02 -0.91 8.10
C PRO A 38 7.98 -1.97 9.19
N LEU A 39 8.13 -3.25 8.81
CA LEU A 39 8.16 -4.34 9.77
C LEU A 39 9.21 -4.05 10.87
N ASN A 40 8.86 -4.32 12.13
CA ASN A 40 9.68 -4.06 13.33
C ASN A 40 9.99 -2.56 13.61
N GLU A 41 9.32 -1.62 12.94
CA GLU A 41 9.41 -0.19 13.23
C GLU A 41 8.28 0.26 14.16
N THR A 42 8.61 0.89 15.26
CA THR A 42 7.64 1.45 16.23
C THR A 42 7.46 2.97 16.06
N SER A 43 8.41 3.62 15.39
CA SER A 43 8.39 5.07 15.19
C SER A 43 7.51 5.47 14.02
N ASN A 44 6.71 6.52 14.21
CA ASN A 44 5.85 7.05 13.14
C ASN A 44 6.61 7.82 12.04
N LYS A 45 7.93 7.96 12.14
CA LYS A 45 8.73 8.74 11.18
C LYS A 45 8.66 8.18 9.76
N ARG A 46 8.52 6.87 9.63
CA ARG A 46 8.43 6.17 8.33
C ARG A 46 7.02 5.75 7.97
N ALA A 47 6.02 6.16 8.74
CA ALA A 47 4.64 5.80 8.48
C ALA A 47 4.19 6.27 7.09
N VAL A 48 3.54 5.38 6.37
CA VAL A 48 2.80 5.68 5.15
C VAL A 48 1.31 5.41 5.38
N TYR A 49 0.50 6.09 4.62
CA TYR A 49 -0.95 5.97 4.69
C TYR A 49 -1.48 5.55 3.34
N LEU A 50 -2.44 4.63 3.34
CA LEU A 50 -3.07 4.11 2.14
C LEU A 50 -4.57 3.96 2.36
N LEU A 51 -5.34 3.97 1.28
CA LEU A 51 -6.76 3.63 1.34
C LEU A 51 -6.90 2.14 1.62
N SER A 52 -7.74 1.78 2.60
CA SER A 52 -7.95 0.39 3.02
C SER A 52 -8.73 -0.39 1.97
N ASP A 53 -9.71 0.26 1.33
CA ASP A 53 -10.61 -0.37 0.37
C ASP A 53 -10.07 -0.24 -1.07
N GLN A 54 -9.94 -1.39 -1.77
CA GLN A 54 -9.43 -1.45 -3.13
C GLN A 54 -10.36 -0.78 -4.14
N MET A 55 -11.67 -0.79 -3.90
CA MET A 55 -12.62 -0.12 -4.77
C MET A 55 -12.45 1.39 -4.67
N PHE A 56 -12.27 1.95 -3.47
CA PHE A 56 -11.95 3.38 -3.31
C PHE A 56 -10.63 3.74 -3.95
N ARG A 57 -9.61 2.89 -3.84
CA ARG A 57 -8.31 3.11 -4.51
C ARG A 57 -8.47 3.17 -6.02
N PHE A 58 -9.19 2.21 -6.61
CA PHE A 58 -9.50 2.20 -8.04
C PHE A 58 -10.30 3.44 -8.43
N TRP A 59 -11.38 3.72 -7.69
CA TRP A 59 -12.25 4.84 -7.96
C TRP A 59 -11.49 6.15 -7.99
N TYR A 60 -10.80 6.53 -6.91
CA TYR A 60 -10.11 7.81 -6.83
C TYR A 60 -8.94 7.94 -7.81
N LYS A 61 -8.33 6.84 -8.21
CA LYS A 61 -7.23 6.86 -9.19
C LYS A 61 -7.74 7.06 -10.62
N PHE A 62 -8.85 6.43 -11.00
CA PHE A 62 -9.25 6.32 -12.40
C PHE A 62 -10.58 6.96 -12.76
N VAL A 63 -11.57 6.93 -11.88
CA VAL A 63 -12.93 7.33 -12.25
C VAL A 63 -13.11 8.85 -12.38
N PRO A 64 -12.69 9.72 -11.45
CA PRO A 64 -12.95 11.16 -11.54
C PRO A 64 -12.44 11.81 -12.82
N GLN A 65 -11.28 11.38 -13.31
CA GLN A 65 -10.67 11.93 -14.53
C GLN A 65 -11.38 11.48 -15.79
N ASN A 66 -12.18 10.42 -15.73
CA ASN A 66 -12.90 9.83 -16.85
C ASN A 66 -14.42 9.92 -16.70
N ILE A 67 -14.91 10.65 -15.68
CA ILE A 67 -16.34 10.69 -15.36
C ILE A 67 -17.20 11.16 -16.53
N GLY A 68 -16.73 12.14 -17.32
CA GLY A 68 -17.44 12.62 -18.50
C GLY A 68 -17.60 11.56 -19.60
N LEU A 69 -16.60 10.68 -19.79
CA LEU A 69 -16.72 9.56 -20.72
C LEU A 69 -17.71 8.51 -20.20
N ILE A 70 -17.62 8.20 -18.91
CA ILE A 70 -18.48 7.20 -18.29
C ILE A 70 -19.95 7.63 -18.32
N GLN A 71 -20.24 8.90 -18.01
CA GLN A 71 -21.59 9.45 -18.03
C GLN A 71 -22.23 9.54 -19.43
N ASN A 72 -21.42 9.51 -20.48
CA ASN A 72 -21.87 9.52 -21.87
C ASN A 72 -21.76 8.15 -22.55
N ASP A 73 -21.77 7.06 -21.77
CA ASP A 73 -21.72 5.66 -22.24
C ASP A 73 -20.47 5.34 -23.10
N MET A 74 -19.38 6.09 -22.91
CA MET A 74 -18.09 5.89 -23.59
C MET A 74 -17.10 5.09 -22.73
N ALA A 75 -17.56 4.03 -22.06
CA ALA A 75 -16.75 3.24 -21.11
C ALA A 75 -15.50 2.64 -21.75
N GLU A 76 -15.57 2.20 -23.03
CA GLU A 76 -14.40 1.70 -23.76
C GLU A 76 -13.30 2.75 -23.94
N MET A 77 -13.69 4.00 -24.20
CA MET A 77 -12.71 5.09 -24.31
C MET A 77 -12.08 5.40 -22.94
N ALA A 78 -12.88 5.36 -21.87
CA ALA A 78 -12.36 5.48 -20.50
C ALA A 78 -11.37 4.36 -20.22
N TYR A 79 -11.71 3.11 -20.55
CA TYR A 79 -10.83 1.95 -20.37
C TYR A 79 -9.49 2.11 -21.08
N LYS A 80 -9.50 2.47 -22.37
CA LYS A 80 -8.25 2.70 -23.14
C LYS A 80 -7.33 3.75 -22.53
N ARG A 81 -7.89 4.71 -21.79
CA ARG A 81 -7.09 5.72 -21.07
C ARG A 81 -6.45 5.18 -19.79
N ILE A 82 -7.10 4.24 -19.11
CA ILE A 82 -6.59 3.68 -17.85
C ILE A 82 -5.73 2.44 -18.07
N GLU A 83 -5.92 1.71 -19.16
CA GLU A 83 -5.24 0.45 -19.49
C GLU A 83 -3.71 0.52 -19.30
N PRO A 84 -2.99 1.56 -19.78
CA PRO A 84 -1.54 1.66 -19.60
C PRO A 84 -1.09 1.74 -18.13
N TYR A 85 -1.98 2.11 -17.23
CA TYR A 85 -1.68 2.29 -15.79
C TYR A 85 -2.18 1.13 -14.93
N LEU A 86 -2.88 0.16 -15.52
CA LEU A 86 -3.45 -0.97 -14.78
C LEU A 86 -2.36 -1.90 -14.25
N SER A 87 -1.27 -2.12 -14.98
CA SER A 87 -0.17 -2.96 -14.53
C SER A 87 0.41 -2.46 -13.22
N ASP A 88 0.78 -1.18 -13.15
CA ASP A 88 1.30 -0.57 -11.91
C ASP A 88 0.28 -0.60 -10.77
N TYR A 89 -1.01 -0.41 -11.11
CA TYR A 89 -2.07 -0.51 -10.11
C TYR A 89 -2.18 -1.92 -9.56
N MET A 90 -2.17 -2.92 -10.44
CA MET A 90 -2.27 -4.34 -10.07
C MET A 90 -1.08 -4.80 -9.25
N GLY A 91 0.12 -4.27 -9.44
CA GLY A 91 1.29 -4.57 -8.61
C GLY A 91 1.00 -4.39 -7.13
N THR A 92 0.42 -3.24 -6.75
CA THR A 92 0.05 -2.99 -5.34
C THR A 92 -1.09 -3.90 -4.85
N VAL A 93 -2.06 -4.24 -5.71
CA VAL A 93 -3.12 -5.18 -5.36
C VAL A 93 -2.55 -6.58 -5.15
N PHE A 94 -1.60 -6.98 -5.99
CA PHE A 94 -0.93 -8.27 -5.90
C PHE A 94 -0.15 -8.45 -4.59
N GLU A 95 0.54 -7.40 -4.12
CA GLU A 95 1.19 -7.43 -2.79
C GLU A 95 0.21 -7.77 -1.66
N LEU A 96 -1.00 -7.20 -1.70
CA LEU A 96 -2.03 -7.49 -0.71
C LEU A 96 -2.55 -8.92 -0.82
N ILE A 97 -2.74 -9.42 -2.05
CA ILE A 97 -3.12 -10.82 -2.30
C ILE A 97 -2.05 -11.77 -1.77
N CYS A 98 -0.77 -11.49 -2.03
CA CYS A 98 0.34 -12.31 -1.53
C CYS A 98 0.37 -12.35 0.00
N ARG A 99 0.14 -11.20 0.67
CA ARG A 99 0.04 -11.14 2.13
C ARG A 99 -1.09 -12.02 2.67
N GLN A 100 -2.26 -11.98 2.05
CA GLN A 100 -3.38 -12.85 2.42
C GLN A 100 -3.07 -14.34 2.16
N CYS A 101 -2.45 -14.63 1.02
CA CYS A 101 -2.05 -15.99 0.65
C CYS A 101 -1.11 -16.62 1.69
N VAL A 102 -0.15 -15.86 2.23
CA VAL A 102 0.73 -16.35 3.31
C VAL A 102 -0.08 -16.82 4.51
N TYR A 103 -1.05 -16.04 4.97
CA TYR A 103 -1.89 -16.47 6.09
C TYR A 103 -2.76 -17.69 5.77
N GLU A 104 -3.27 -17.82 4.53
CA GLU A 104 -4.02 -19.01 4.11
C GLU A 104 -3.12 -20.25 4.05
N LEU A 105 -1.91 -20.13 3.50
CA LEU A 105 -0.95 -21.22 3.47
C LEU A 105 -0.52 -21.66 4.87
N ALA A 106 -0.29 -20.69 5.78
CA ALA A 106 0.00 -20.99 7.18
C ALA A 106 -1.14 -21.75 7.84
N ARG A 107 -2.38 -21.30 7.63
CA ARG A 107 -3.60 -21.93 8.16
C ARG A 107 -3.78 -23.36 7.62
N ALA A 108 -3.37 -23.59 6.39
CA ALA A 108 -3.40 -24.91 5.74
C ALA A 108 -2.22 -25.82 6.14
N GLY A 109 -1.28 -25.34 6.97
CA GLY A 109 -0.07 -26.09 7.36
C GLY A 109 0.91 -26.30 6.21
N GLN A 110 0.89 -25.44 5.21
CA GLN A 110 1.74 -25.50 4.03
C GLN A 110 2.96 -24.58 4.11
N LEU A 111 3.17 -23.93 5.24
CA LEU A 111 4.37 -23.15 5.53
C LEU A 111 5.14 -23.83 6.67
N ASP A 112 6.47 -23.85 6.54
CA ASP A 112 7.37 -24.35 7.58
C ASP A 112 7.48 -23.39 8.79
N VAL A 113 6.94 -22.18 8.65
CA VAL A 113 6.94 -21.14 9.68
C VAL A 113 5.52 -20.69 10.01
N VAL A 114 5.26 -20.42 11.29
CA VAL A 114 4.01 -19.80 11.71
C VAL A 114 4.19 -18.28 11.73
N PRO A 115 3.52 -17.53 10.82
CA PRO A 115 3.71 -16.09 10.75
C PRO A 115 3.14 -15.39 12.00
N ALA A 116 3.99 -14.80 12.80
CA ALA A 116 3.60 -13.88 13.86
C ALA A 116 3.22 -12.52 13.24
N THR A 117 3.99 -12.10 12.24
CA THR A 117 3.71 -10.85 11.49
C THR A 117 4.05 -11.03 10.01
N VAL A 118 3.18 -10.50 9.15
CA VAL A 118 3.43 -10.38 7.71
C VAL A 118 3.34 -8.92 7.33
N GLY A 119 4.39 -8.38 6.75
CA GLY A 119 4.47 -6.95 6.44
C GLY A 119 5.42 -6.64 5.30
N ARG A 120 5.76 -5.38 5.18
CA ARG A 120 6.76 -4.84 4.26
C ARG A 120 7.86 -4.17 5.05
N TRP A 121 9.00 -4.01 4.41
CA TRP A 121 10.06 -3.19 4.95
C TRP A 121 10.55 -2.19 3.90
N TRP A 122 10.82 -0.98 4.33
CA TRP A 122 11.46 0.05 3.53
C TRP A 122 12.37 0.91 4.39
N GLY A 123 13.49 1.30 3.83
CA GLY A 123 14.47 2.10 4.55
C GLY A 123 15.72 2.34 3.73
N THR A 124 16.72 2.91 4.40
CA THR A 124 18.06 3.09 3.82
C THR A 124 18.94 1.94 4.28
N ASP A 125 19.55 1.22 3.35
CA ASP A 125 20.62 0.29 3.68
C ASP A 125 21.85 1.11 4.15
N ASN A 126 22.30 0.84 5.36
CA ASN A 126 23.45 1.56 5.95
C ASN A 126 24.79 1.24 5.27
N ARG A 127 24.87 0.18 4.46
CA ARG A 127 26.08 -0.26 3.77
C ARG A 127 26.22 0.42 2.42
N THR A 128 25.12 0.48 1.67
CA THR A 128 25.08 1.00 0.29
C THR A 128 24.58 2.45 0.24
N HIS A 129 23.96 2.95 1.32
CA HIS A 129 23.25 4.24 1.39
C HIS A 129 22.12 4.38 0.35
N THR A 130 21.61 3.25 -0.16
CA THR A 130 20.49 3.19 -1.09
C THR A 130 19.17 3.00 -0.36
N GLN A 131 18.09 3.48 -0.98
CA GLN A 131 16.74 3.18 -0.51
C GLN A 131 16.39 1.78 -0.98
N GLU A 132 16.04 0.94 -0.04
CA GLU A 132 15.66 -0.46 -0.29
C GLU A 132 14.23 -0.70 0.18
N GLU A 133 13.55 -1.60 -0.50
CA GLU A 133 12.19 -2.01 -0.19
C GLU A 133 12.06 -3.53 -0.35
N ILE A 134 11.39 -4.17 0.59
CA ILE A 134 11.03 -5.58 0.54
C ILE A 134 9.50 -5.66 0.63
N ASP A 135 8.88 -6.18 -0.42
CA ASP A 135 7.44 -6.13 -0.60
C ASP A 135 6.68 -7.07 0.32
N LEU A 136 7.28 -8.18 0.69
CA LEU A 136 6.69 -9.18 1.59
C LEU A 136 7.75 -9.74 2.52
N ILE A 137 7.51 -9.62 3.81
CA ILE A 137 8.31 -10.23 4.87
C ILE A 137 7.39 -11.03 5.78
N VAL A 138 7.79 -12.24 6.06
CA VAL A 138 7.18 -13.11 7.08
C VAL A 138 8.13 -13.20 8.25
N ASP A 139 7.69 -12.79 9.42
CA ASP A 139 8.42 -12.85 10.69
C ASP A 139 7.68 -13.82 11.63
N ASP A 140 8.35 -14.83 12.13
CA ASP A 140 7.78 -15.82 13.07
C ASP A 140 7.83 -15.37 14.53
N GLY A 141 8.50 -14.23 14.80
CA GLY A 141 8.67 -13.69 16.16
C GLY A 141 9.84 -14.29 16.93
N ASP A 142 10.45 -15.37 16.44
CA ASP A 142 11.58 -16.07 17.08
C ASP A 142 12.91 -15.80 16.37
N GLY A 143 12.90 -14.93 15.38
CA GLY A 143 14.07 -14.45 14.64
C GLY A 143 14.26 -15.07 13.27
N ALA A 144 13.38 -15.98 12.83
CA ALA A 144 13.34 -16.39 11.43
C ALA A 144 12.56 -15.36 10.59
N VAL A 145 13.21 -14.85 9.57
CA VAL A 145 12.64 -13.87 8.64
C VAL A 145 12.81 -14.38 7.22
N CYS A 146 11.70 -14.49 6.49
CA CYS A 146 11.71 -14.78 5.06
C CYS A 146 11.20 -13.56 4.31
N GLY A 147 11.97 -13.04 3.36
CA GLY A 147 11.61 -11.86 2.58
C GLY A 147 11.57 -12.16 1.08
N MET A 148 10.66 -11.52 0.37
CA MET A 148 10.53 -11.59 -1.08
C MET A 148 10.37 -10.18 -1.64
N GLN A 149 11.16 -9.88 -2.68
CA GLN A 149 10.96 -8.70 -3.50
C GLN A 149 10.23 -9.12 -4.78
N MET A 150 9.13 -8.47 -5.07
CA MET A 150 8.38 -8.75 -6.29
C MET A 150 8.93 -7.90 -7.43
N ALA A 151 9.22 -8.53 -8.58
CA ALA A 151 9.65 -7.80 -9.76
C ALA A 151 8.49 -6.91 -10.26
N GLN A 152 8.78 -5.64 -10.46
CA GLN A 152 7.88 -4.67 -11.06
C GLN A 152 7.81 -4.82 -12.58
#